data_2ea1b8bb056a6acaa4920683525cdc8a
#
_entry.id   2ea1b8bb056a6acaa4920683525cdc8a
#
_cell.length_a   1.000
_cell.length_b   1.000
_cell.length_c   1.000
_cell.angle_alpha   90.00
_cell.angle_beta   90.00
_cell.angle_gamma   90.00
#
_symmetry.space_group_name_H-M   'P 1'
#
loop_
_entity.id
_entity.type
_entity.pdbx_description
1 polymer ?
#
loop_
_entity_poly.entity_id
_entity_poly.type
_entity_poly.pdbx_seq_one_letter_code
_entity_poly.pdbx_strand_id
1 'polypeptide(L)'
;MELTKEEQGMLDGEFGEAARKSMEIITALGQIYGAKRLVPVASVQVSGVSYANLGEAGLDYLDSLAKDGRVRVFTTLNPAGMDLTDWKNLGIPEDFAEKQLKVVDAFKKMGITPVCTCTPYLAGNLPRFGDHLAWGESSAVCFANSVIGARTNREGGPSALAAALTGKTAEFGY
;
A
#
# COMPACT_ATOMS: atom_id res chain seq x y z
N MET A 1 -15.83 16.12 -3.62
CA MET A 1 -14.53 15.85 -4.25
C MET A 1 -14.76 15.69 -5.75
N GLU A 2 -13.97 16.36 -6.56
CA GLU A 2 -14.04 16.25 -8.02
C GLU A 2 -13.19 15.07 -8.49
N LEU A 3 -13.77 14.22 -9.34
CA LEU A 3 -13.09 13.10 -9.98
C LEU A 3 -12.91 13.37 -11.47
N THR A 4 -11.75 13.01 -12.00
CA THR A 4 -11.53 12.96 -13.45
C THR A 4 -12.33 11.82 -14.08
N LYS A 5 -12.44 11.81 -15.41
CA LYS A 5 -13.13 10.72 -16.13
C LYS A 5 -12.49 9.36 -15.87
N GLU A 6 -11.15 9.30 -15.80
CA GLU A 6 -10.42 8.05 -15.46
C GLU A 6 -10.74 7.57 -14.04
N GLU A 7 -10.73 8.49 -13.07
CA GLU A 7 -11.02 8.18 -11.67
C GLU A 7 -12.46 7.71 -11.49
N GLN A 8 -13.40 8.34 -12.19
CA GLN A 8 -14.78 7.89 -12.20
C GLN A 8 -14.91 6.49 -12.83
N GLY A 9 -14.24 6.23 -13.96
CA GLY A 9 -14.22 4.91 -14.58
C GLY A 9 -13.64 3.82 -13.66
N MET A 10 -12.59 4.14 -12.86
CA MET A 10 -12.10 3.21 -11.83
C MET A 10 -13.18 2.91 -10.79
N LEU A 11 -13.88 3.94 -10.31
CA LEU A 11 -14.95 3.81 -9.32
C LEU A 11 -16.15 3.02 -9.87
N ASP A 12 -16.45 3.19 -11.15
CA ASP A 12 -17.53 2.50 -11.85
C ASP A 12 -17.15 1.04 -12.25
N GLY A 13 -15.89 0.63 -12.01
CA GLY A 13 -15.42 -0.74 -12.23
C GLY A 13 -14.90 -1.02 -13.65
N GLU A 14 -14.72 -0.02 -14.49
CA GLU A 14 -14.19 -0.17 -15.86
C GLU A 14 -12.76 -0.74 -15.89
N PHE A 15 -12.03 -0.61 -14.77
CA PHE A 15 -10.64 -1.06 -14.60
C PHE A 15 -10.49 -2.31 -13.74
N GLY A 16 -11.59 -3.01 -13.45
CA GLY A 16 -11.63 -4.21 -12.64
C GLY A 16 -12.04 -3.97 -11.18
N GLU A 17 -12.31 -5.07 -10.48
CA GLU A 17 -12.88 -5.03 -9.13
C GLU A 17 -11.88 -4.52 -8.08
N ALA A 18 -10.59 -4.85 -8.22
CA ALA A 18 -9.56 -4.35 -7.31
C ALA A 18 -9.39 -2.82 -7.42
N ALA A 19 -9.43 -2.26 -8.63
CA ALA A 19 -9.38 -0.82 -8.85
C ALA A 19 -10.63 -0.13 -8.27
N ARG A 20 -11.81 -0.72 -8.48
CA ARG A 20 -13.08 -0.20 -7.94
C ARG A 20 -13.06 -0.12 -6.42
N LYS A 21 -12.74 -1.23 -5.73
CA LYS A 21 -12.64 -1.26 -4.27
C LYS A 21 -11.59 -0.28 -3.73
N SER A 22 -10.48 -0.15 -4.43
CA SER A 22 -9.43 0.80 -4.06
C SER A 22 -9.89 2.24 -4.20
N MET A 23 -10.61 2.58 -5.27
CA MET A 23 -11.19 3.91 -5.46
C MET A 23 -12.26 4.23 -4.42
N GLU A 24 -13.09 3.25 -4.02
CA GLU A 24 -14.06 3.43 -2.93
C GLU A 24 -13.37 3.84 -1.62
N ILE A 25 -12.24 3.19 -1.27
CA ILE A 25 -11.46 3.55 -0.07
C ILE A 25 -10.90 4.97 -0.17
N ILE A 26 -10.24 5.31 -1.27
CA ILE A 26 -9.59 6.61 -1.44
C ILE A 26 -10.62 7.73 -1.50
N THR A 27 -11.74 7.54 -2.18
CA THR A 27 -12.81 8.55 -2.26
C THR A 27 -13.49 8.76 -0.93
N ALA A 28 -13.73 7.68 -0.15
CA ALA A 28 -14.29 7.78 1.19
C ALA A 28 -13.35 8.56 2.13
N LEU A 29 -12.04 8.28 2.10
CA LEU A 29 -11.04 9.03 2.85
C LEU A 29 -11.01 10.50 2.42
N GLY A 30 -11.02 10.76 1.12
CA GLY A 30 -11.07 12.11 0.59
C GLY A 30 -12.28 12.89 1.07
N GLN A 31 -13.46 12.26 1.13
CA GLN A 31 -14.66 12.89 1.66
C GLN A 31 -14.56 13.18 3.16
N ILE A 32 -14.05 12.22 3.96
CA ILE A 32 -13.88 12.37 5.41
C ILE A 32 -12.95 13.54 5.74
N TYR A 33 -11.84 13.67 5.01
CA TYR A 33 -10.83 14.71 5.25
C TYR A 33 -11.04 16.00 4.43
N GLY A 34 -12.12 16.10 3.67
CA GLY A 34 -12.47 17.30 2.91
C GLY A 34 -11.54 17.56 1.71
N ALA A 35 -10.93 16.51 1.15
CA ALA A 35 -10.11 16.63 -0.04
C ALA A 35 -10.94 17.12 -1.24
N LYS A 36 -10.40 18.05 -2.00
CA LYS A 36 -11.07 18.57 -3.20
C LYS A 36 -10.88 17.68 -4.42
N ARG A 37 -9.76 16.97 -4.49
CA ARG A 37 -9.36 16.12 -5.61
C ARG A 37 -8.44 14.99 -5.17
N LEU A 38 -8.14 14.06 -6.07
CA LEU A 38 -7.06 13.10 -5.94
C LEU A 38 -5.78 13.66 -6.57
N VAL A 39 -4.62 13.20 -6.07
CA VAL A 39 -3.31 13.52 -6.62
C VAL A 39 -2.57 12.23 -6.97
N PRO A 40 -1.79 12.20 -8.07
CA PRO A 40 -0.95 11.06 -8.39
C PRO A 40 0.15 10.91 -7.35
N VAL A 41 0.53 9.67 -7.05
CA VAL A 41 1.66 9.35 -6.17
C VAL A 41 2.81 8.78 -6.97
N ALA A 42 4.06 9.15 -6.59
CA ALA A 42 5.26 8.65 -7.24
C ALA A 42 5.62 7.23 -6.79
N SER A 43 5.33 6.90 -5.52
CA SER A 43 5.56 5.57 -4.98
C SER A 43 4.69 5.30 -3.74
N VAL A 44 4.63 4.03 -3.37
CA VAL A 44 3.86 3.56 -2.22
C VAL A 44 4.72 2.65 -1.34
N GLN A 45 4.48 2.71 -0.02
CA GLN A 45 4.93 1.70 0.93
C GLN A 45 3.71 1.19 1.71
N VAL A 46 3.42 -0.10 1.58
CA VAL A 46 2.31 -0.74 2.28
C VAL A 46 2.78 -1.23 3.66
N SER A 47 2.08 -0.82 4.71
CA SER A 47 2.25 -1.30 6.08
C SER A 47 1.17 -2.32 6.46
N GLY A 48 1.29 -2.93 7.65
CA GLY A 48 0.31 -3.91 8.11
C GLY A 48 0.41 -5.26 7.42
N VAL A 49 1.61 -5.72 7.08
CA VAL A 49 1.90 -6.92 6.29
C VAL A 49 1.88 -8.22 7.12
N SER A 50 1.87 -8.12 8.46
CA SER A 50 1.87 -9.29 9.31
C SER A 50 0.53 -10.02 9.30
N TYR A 51 0.55 -11.35 9.11
CA TYR A 51 -0.64 -12.19 9.26
C TYR A 51 -1.27 -12.08 10.66
N ALA A 52 -0.47 -11.84 11.72
CA ALA A 52 -0.99 -11.62 13.05
C ALA A 52 -1.97 -10.43 13.15
N ASN A 53 -1.79 -9.42 12.30
CA ASN A 53 -2.68 -8.25 12.22
C ASN A 53 -3.83 -8.44 11.22
N LEU A 54 -3.58 -9.15 10.13
CA LEU A 54 -4.55 -9.36 9.05
C LEU A 54 -5.57 -10.44 9.36
N GLY A 55 -5.12 -11.55 9.95
CA GLY A 55 -5.92 -12.76 10.13
C GLY A 55 -6.42 -13.35 8.81
N GLU A 56 -7.34 -14.31 8.89
CA GLU A 56 -7.94 -14.94 7.70
C GLU A 56 -8.70 -13.94 6.85
N ALA A 57 -9.49 -13.06 7.47
CA ALA A 57 -10.30 -12.07 6.73
C ALA A 57 -9.43 -11.11 5.91
N GLY A 58 -8.26 -10.70 6.46
CA GLY A 58 -7.31 -9.88 5.73
C GLY A 58 -6.64 -10.63 4.58
N LEU A 59 -6.31 -11.91 4.77
CA LEU A 59 -5.75 -12.75 3.72
C LEU A 59 -6.77 -12.96 2.59
N ASP A 60 -8.03 -13.29 2.91
CA ASP A 60 -9.12 -13.43 1.93
C ASP A 60 -9.33 -12.14 1.14
N TYR A 61 -9.27 -10.99 1.81
CA TYR A 61 -9.36 -9.69 1.16
C TYR A 61 -8.19 -9.47 0.18
N LEU A 62 -6.95 -9.74 0.59
CA LEU A 62 -5.77 -9.64 -0.28
C LEU A 62 -5.88 -10.59 -1.49
N ASP A 63 -6.27 -11.83 -1.26
CA ASP A 63 -6.47 -12.80 -2.34
C ASP A 63 -7.57 -12.35 -3.31
N SER A 64 -8.63 -11.70 -2.81
CA SER A 64 -9.68 -11.14 -3.66
C SER A 64 -9.15 -10.03 -4.57
N LEU A 65 -8.28 -9.15 -4.05
CA LEU A 65 -7.65 -8.08 -4.84
C LEU A 65 -6.59 -8.63 -5.82
N ALA A 66 -5.86 -9.66 -5.43
CA ALA A 66 -4.79 -10.24 -6.25
C ALA A 66 -5.29 -10.94 -7.53
N LYS A 67 -6.61 -11.15 -7.67
CA LYS A 67 -7.21 -11.75 -8.87
C LYS A 67 -7.01 -10.88 -10.12
N ASP A 68 -7.25 -9.59 -10.00
CA ASP A 68 -7.17 -8.62 -11.09
C ASP A 68 -6.35 -7.36 -10.76
N GLY A 69 -6.05 -7.14 -9.48
CA GLY A 69 -5.28 -5.98 -9.02
C GLY A 69 -3.83 -6.01 -9.50
N ARG A 70 -3.37 -4.86 -10.01
CA ARG A 70 -1.96 -4.62 -10.36
C ARG A 70 -1.59 -3.22 -9.93
N VAL A 71 -0.43 -3.09 -9.27
CA VAL A 71 0.06 -1.78 -8.86
C VAL A 71 0.40 -0.91 -10.07
N ARG A 72 0.06 0.37 -9.97
CA ARG A 72 0.30 1.36 -11.02
C ARG A 72 1.56 2.18 -10.78
N VAL A 73 2.14 2.07 -9.59
CA VAL A 73 3.36 2.78 -9.19
C VAL A 73 4.29 1.84 -8.43
N PHE A 74 5.56 2.17 -8.36
CA PHE A 74 6.53 1.38 -7.59
C PHE A 74 6.08 1.29 -6.13
N THR A 75 5.95 0.07 -5.65
CA THR A 75 5.40 -0.22 -4.33
C THR A 75 6.26 -1.24 -3.60
N THR A 76 6.53 -0.96 -2.33
CA THR A 76 7.31 -1.80 -1.42
C THR A 76 6.50 -2.20 -0.20
N LEU A 77 6.89 -3.30 0.45
CA LEU A 77 6.30 -3.77 1.70
C LEU A 77 7.11 -3.32 2.92
N ASN A 78 6.40 -3.00 3.99
CA ASN A 78 6.91 -2.93 5.35
C ASN A 78 7.27 -4.35 5.86
N PRO A 79 8.03 -4.49 6.98
CA PRO A 79 8.36 -5.79 7.52
C PRO A 79 7.17 -6.72 7.66
N ALA A 80 7.38 -7.98 7.28
CA ALA A 80 6.45 -9.07 7.53
C ALA A 80 6.47 -9.46 9.03
N GLY A 81 5.56 -10.34 9.44
CA GLY A 81 5.50 -10.78 10.83
C GLY A 81 6.60 -11.77 11.24
N MET A 82 7.51 -12.08 10.33
CA MET A 82 8.64 -12.99 10.56
C MET A 82 9.74 -12.73 9.53
N ASP A 83 10.94 -13.27 9.77
CA ASP A 83 11.95 -13.40 8.73
C ASP A 83 11.48 -14.39 7.65
N LEU A 84 11.52 -13.99 6.40
CA LEU A 84 10.98 -14.80 5.29
C LEU A 84 11.92 -15.94 4.87
N THR A 85 13.18 -15.87 5.27
CA THR A 85 14.23 -16.81 4.88
C THR A 85 14.60 -17.75 6.03
N ASP A 86 14.83 -17.20 7.21
CA ASP A 86 15.41 -17.93 8.34
C ASP A 86 14.40 -18.28 9.45
N TRP A 87 13.11 -18.14 9.17
CA TRP A 87 12.04 -18.32 10.14
C TRP A 87 12.07 -19.69 10.87
N LYS A 88 12.54 -20.77 10.21
CA LYS A 88 12.67 -22.11 10.82
C LYS A 88 13.69 -22.11 11.95
N ASN A 89 14.86 -21.54 11.71
CA ASN A 89 15.92 -21.46 12.73
C ASN A 89 15.56 -20.49 13.86
N LEU A 90 14.67 -19.53 13.60
CA LEU A 90 14.14 -18.61 14.59
C LEU A 90 12.97 -19.19 15.41
N GLY A 91 12.59 -20.43 15.17
CA GLY A 91 11.54 -21.13 15.93
C GLY A 91 10.13 -20.64 15.66
N ILE A 92 9.88 -20.05 14.50
CA ILE A 92 8.54 -19.60 14.11
C ILE A 92 7.68 -20.84 13.78
N PRO A 93 6.45 -20.95 14.33
CA PRO A 93 5.55 -22.07 14.02
C PRO A 93 5.23 -22.17 12.54
N GLU A 94 5.20 -23.39 12.01
CA GLU A 94 5.04 -23.65 10.57
C GLU A 94 3.68 -23.16 10.05
N ASP A 95 2.62 -23.36 10.81
CA ASP A 95 1.26 -22.91 10.48
C ASP A 95 1.17 -21.38 10.34
N PHE A 96 1.85 -20.63 11.21
CA PHE A 96 1.97 -19.18 11.10
C PHE A 96 2.80 -18.78 9.88
N ALA A 97 3.94 -19.46 9.67
CA ALA A 97 4.84 -19.16 8.56
C ALA A 97 4.17 -19.37 7.20
N GLU A 98 3.42 -20.47 7.03
CA GLU A 98 2.65 -20.73 5.81
C GLU A 98 1.66 -19.60 5.49
N LYS A 99 0.94 -19.12 6.49
CA LYS A 99 -0.04 -18.04 6.33
C LYS A 99 0.63 -16.70 6.04
N GLN A 100 1.74 -16.42 6.72
CA GLN A 100 2.54 -15.21 6.45
C GLN A 100 3.10 -15.23 5.04
N LEU A 101 3.57 -16.37 4.54
CA LEU A 101 4.05 -16.50 3.17
C LEU A 101 2.93 -16.28 2.14
N LYS A 102 1.71 -16.78 2.40
CA LYS A 102 0.54 -16.52 1.55
C LYS A 102 0.22 -15.02 1.47
N VAL A 103 0.30 -14.30 2.60
CA VAL A 103 0.13 -12.83 2.62
C VAL A 103 1.13 -12.16 1.69
N VAL A 104 2.41 -12.48 1.83
CA VAL A 104 3.47 -11.90 0.98
C VAL A 104 3.27 -12.26 -0.49
N ASP A 105 2.85 -13.50 -0.79
CA ASP A 105 2.59 -13.96 -2.15
C ASP A 105 1.41 -13.20 -2.79
N ALA A 106 0.34 -12.95 -2.05
CA ALA A 106 -0.77 -12.13 -2.53
C ALA A 106 -0.31 -10.72 -2.93
N PHE A 107 0.53 -10.08 -2.13
CA PHE A 107 1.13 -8.80 -2.48
C PHE A 107 2.02 -8.88 -3.72
N LYS A 108 2.86 -9.93 -3.83
CA LYS A 108 3.71 -10.15 -5.02
C LYS A 108 2.90 -10.35 -6.28
N LYS A 109 1.78 -11.06 -6.22
CA LYS A 109 0.87 -11.25 -7.36
C LYS A 109 0.34 -9.94 -7.92
N MET A 110 0.15 -8.94 -7.06
CA MET A 110 -0.23 -7.58 -7.47
C MET A 110 0.93 -6.74 -8.02
N GLY A 111 2.17 -7.24 -7.99
CA GLY A 111 3.36 -6.54 -8.47
C GLY A 111 4.09 -5.73 -7.40
N ILE A 112 3.82 -5.96 -6.14
CA ILE A 112 4.49 -5.29 -5.02
C ILE A 112 5.83 -5.95 -4.71
N THR A 113 6.88 -5.15 -4.53
CA THR A 113 8.23 -5.63 -4.24
C THR A 113 8.37 -5.92 -2.73
N PRO A 114 8.64 -7.19 -2.35
CA PRO A 114 8.66 -7.60 -0.96
C PRO A 114 10.02 -7.35 -0.29
N VAL A 115 10.49 -6.12 -0.26
CA VAL A 115 11.74 -5.74 0.44
C VAL A 115 11.60 -5.79 1.95
N CYS A 116 10.39 -5.80 2.49
CA CYS A 116 10.05 -6.00 3.89
C CYS A 116 10.90 -5.17 4.87
N THR A 117 10.99 -3.87 4.63
CA THR A 117 11.82 -2.96 5.41
C THR A 117 11.06 -1.72 5.89
N CYS A 118 11.41 -1.20 7.08
CA CYS A 118 10.95 0.10 7.57
C CYS A 118 11.65 1.29 6.89
N THR A 119 12.72 1.04 6.13
CA THR A 119 13.53 2.06 5.47
C THR A 119 13.51 1.89 3.95
N PRO A 120 12.34 2.10 3.29
CA PRO A 120 12.17 1.83 1.85
C PRO A 120 13.13 2.63 0.99
N TYR A 121 13.52 3.82 1.44
CA TYR A 121 14.48 4.69 0.77
C TYR A 121 15.91 4.12 0.70
N LEU A 122 16.26 3.14 1.55
CA LEU A 122 17.52 2.38 1.47
C LEU A 122 17.40 1.14 0.59
N ALA A 123 16.19 0.76 0.20
CA ALA A 123 15.88 -0.43 -0.57
C ALA A 123 15.30 -0.11 -1.97
N GLY A 124 15.66 1.04 -2.53
CA GLY A 124 15.30 1.43 -3.90
C GLY A 124 14.02 2.27 -4.03
N ASN A 125 13.22 2.44 -2.98
CA ASN A 125 12.06 3.33 -3.00
C ASN A 125 12.45 4.72 -2.50
N LEU A 126 13.30 5.41 -3.27
CA LEU A 126 13.81 6.74 -2.95
C LEU A 126 13.06 7.79 -3.79
N PRO A 127 12.17 8.58 -3.18
CA PRO A 127 11.44 9.64 -3.86
C PRO A 127 12.32 10.87 -4.08
N ARG A 128 11.81 11.79 -4.89
CA ARG A 128 12.43 13.10 -5.15
C ARG A 128 11.81 14.17 -4.28
N PHE A 129 12.52 15.29 -4.12
CA PHE A 129 11.96 16.49 -3.53
C PHE A 129 10.65 16.90 -4.23
N GLY A 130 9.62 17.15 -3.45
CA GLY A 130 8.30 17.56 -3.95
C GLY A 130 7.39 16.45 -4.46
N ASP A 131 7.86 15.18 -4.55
CA ASP A 131 7.00 14.07 -4.91
C ASP A 131 5.87 13.88 -3.90
N HIS A 132 4.69 13.51 -4.38
CA HIS A 132 3.61 12.97 -3.54
C HIS A 132 3.76 11.46 -3.41
N LEU A 133 3.61 10.94 -2.20
CA LEU A 133 3.76 9.53 -1.87
C LEU A 133 2.54 9.04 -1.09
N ALA A 134 2.39 7.72 -0.99
CA ALA A 134 1.45 7.08 -0.07
C ALA A 134 2.20 6.03 0.76
N TRP A 135 2.85 6.47 1.84
CA TRP A 135 3.67 5.61 2.69
C TRP A 135 3.02 5.35 4.04
N GLY A 136 3.15 4.12 4.53
CA GLY A 136 2.49 3.65 5.76
C GLY A 136 3.38 3.60 7.00
N GLU A 137 4.70 3.41 6.85
CA GLU A 137 5.62 3.35 8.00
C GLU A 137 5.92 4.74 8.56
N SER A 138 5.68 4.92 9.86
CA SER A 138 5.80 6.23 10.51
C SER A 138 7.20 6.85 10.43
N SER A 139 8.24 6.05 10.63
CA SER A 139 9.63 6.51 10.52
C SER A 139 10.00 6.90 9.08
N ALA A 140 9.53 6.14 8.11
CA ALA A 140 9.74 6.43 6.70
C ALA A 140 8.98 7.70 6.25
N VAL A 141 7.76 7.90 6.75
CA VAL A 141 6.98 9.13 6.53
C VAL A 141 7.70 10.35 7.08
N CYS A 142 8.21 10.26 8.32
CA CYS A 142 9.02 11.34 8.91
C CYS A 142 10.26 11.65 8.06
N PHE A 143 10.97 10.63 7.60
CA PHE A 143 12.17 10.81 6.76
C PHE A 143 11.81 11.44 5.40
N ALA A 144 10.77 10.96 4.74
CA ALA A 144 10.31 11.49 3.47
C ALA A 144 9.95 12.98 3.57
N ASN A 145 9.15 13.35 4.57
CA ASN A 145 8.69 14.73 4.75
C ASN A 145 9.79 15.67 5.24
N SER A 146 10.65 15.22 6.17
CA SER A 146 11.60 16.11 6.86
C SER A 146 13.00 16.14 6.22
N VAL A 147 13.43 15.05 5.59
CA VAL A 147 14.79 14.93 5.03
C VAL A 147 14.76 15.03 3.51
N ILE A 148 13.86 14.31 2.85
CA ILE A 148 13.79 14.32 1.39
C ILE A 148 12.99 15.54 0.88
N GLY A 149 12.03 16.04 1.67
CA GLY A 149 11.10 17.08 1.24
C GLY A 149 10.04 16.58 0.25
N ALA A 150 9.75 15.30 0.29
CA ALA A 150 8.59 14.71 -0.35
C ALA A 150 7.34 14.94 0.53
N ARG A 151 6.17 14.55 0.06
CA ARG A 151 4.89 14.79 0.73
C ARG A 151 4.13 13.49 0.87
N THR A 152 3.88 13.07 2.09
CA THR A 152 3.04 11.91 2.37
C THR A 152 2.33 12.08 3.70
N ASN A 153 1.04 11.73 3.74
CA ASN A 153 0.39 11.40 4.99
C ASN A 153 0.92 10.04 5.49
N ARG A 154 0.68 9.72 6.75
CA ARG A 154 0.87 8.36 7.24
C ARG A 154 -0.34 7.53 6.84
N GLU A 155 -0.18 6.74 5.78
CA GLU A 155 -1.24 5.86 5.29
C GLU A 155 -1.46 4.65 6.20
N GLY A 156 -2.70 4.18 6.27
CA GLY A 156 -3.00 2.84 6.76
C GLY A 156 -2.65 1.78 5.71
N GLY A 157 -2.58 0.49 6.12
CA GLY A 157 -2.34 -0.61 5.17
C GLY A 157 -3.34 -0.63 3.99
N PRO A 158 -4.65 -0.57 4.25
CA PRO A 158 -5.65 -0.56 3.17
C PRO A 158 -5.58 0.68 2.27
N SER A 159 -5.33 1.87 2.82
CA SER A 159 -5.26 3.11 2.02
C SER A 159 -3.97 3.17 1.19
N ALA A 160 -2.84 2.71 1.72
CA ALA A 160 -1.60 2.59 0.96
C ALA A 160 -1.76 1.58 -0.20
N LEU A 161 -2.35 0.41 0.05
CA LEU A 161 -2.61 -0.58 -1.00
C LEU A 161 -3.56 -0.01 -2.07
N ALA A 162 -4.61 0.68 -1.66
CA ALA A 162 -5.53 1.34 -2.57
C ALA A 162 -4.80 2.40 -3.43
N ALA A 163 -3.91 3.20 -2.84
CA ALA A 163 -3.08 4.14 -3.57
C ALA A 163 -2.14 3.44 -4.56
N ALA A 164 -1.59 2.28 -4.22
CA ALA A 164 -0.76 1.50 -5.13
C ALA A 164 -1.53 1.01 -6.36
N LEU A 165 -2.75 0.51 -6.16
CA LEU A 165 -3.60 -0.05 -7.23
C LEU A 165 -4.25 1.02 -8.12
N THR A 166 -4.42 2.24 -7.61
CA THR A 166 -4.99 3.36 -8.37
C THR A 166 -3.93 4.34 -8.88
N GLY A 167 -2.74 4.35 -8.30
CA GLY A 167 -1.70 5.34 -8.56
C GLY A 167 -1.99 6.72 -7.97
N LYS A 168 -2.96 6.85 -7.06
CA LYS A 168 -3.47 8.13 -6.55
C LYS A 168 -3.79 8.07 -5.07
N THR A 169 -3.78 9.24 -4.41
CA THR A 169 -4.29 9.41 -3.05
C THR A 169 -5.09 10.70 -2.94
N ALA A 170 -5.84 10.88 -1.86
CA ALA A 170 -6.62 12.09 -1.61
C ALA A 170 -5.69 13.25 -1.20
N GLU A 171 -5.92 14.44 -1.77
CA GLU A 171 -5.14 15.64 -1.46
C GLU A 171 -5.60 16.26 -0.15
N PHE A 172 -4.96 15.91 0.95
CA PHE A 172 -5.22 16.51 2.27
C PHE A 172 -4.00 16.42 3.18
N GLY A 173 -3.90 17.31 4.19
CA GLY A 173 -2.92 17.22 5.28
C GLY A 173 -1.51 17.77 4.97
N TYR A 174 -1.25 18.29 3.78
CA TYR A 174 0.05 18.89 3.36
C TYR A 174 -0.11 20.02 2.37
#